data_fe81db2be45659f5b6c070969b56e126
#
_entry.id   fe81db2be45659f5b6c070969b56e126
#
_cell.length_a   1.000
_cell.length_b   1.000
_cell.length_c   1.000
_cell.angle_alpha   90.00
_cell.angle_beta   90.00
_cell.angle_gamma   90.00
#
_symmetry.space_group_name_H-M   'P 1'
#
loop_
_entity.id
_entity.type
_entity.pdbx_description
1 polymer ?
#
loop_
_entity_poly.entity_id
_entity_poly.type
_entity_poly.pdbx_seq_one_letter_code
_entity_poly.pdbx_strand_id
1 'polypeptide(L)'
;LGVIAVHEDNLFDKLIAKHPAAVQKKLDKRYGALSLEPRKIRFIDRIVADSRDVALNHTAGLSLPQQVMMALFSLYELMDAKKNYQKACIGIVKKRVYATIEGLGIKVDENPNFDWYYGIIDLEFWLKKYVDADCVAWIRKNIHPLDIVFRLAEDYGIVLLNGGGLEAQDWSVRVSFANLDDHVYDDIGRAVRAIARGYVQAYEATKTSPPAGGKARKKASARKAR
;
A
#
# COMPACT_ATOMS: atom_id res chain seq x y z
N LEU A 1 -3.24 -5.68 14.05
CA LEU A 1 -4.58 -5.91 14.62
C LEU A 1 -5.54 -4.87 14.06
N GLY A 2 -6.70 -5.31 13.53
CA GLY A 2 -7.75 -4.42 13.04
C GLY A 2 -8.91 -4.37 14.03
N VAL A 3 -9.52 -3.21 14.17
CA VAL A 3 -10.75 -3.01 14.96
C VAL A 3 -11.80 -2.45 14.02
N ILE A 4 -13.01 -3.02 14.06
CA ILE A 4 -14.18 -2.47 13.41
C ILE A 4 -15.09 -1.88 14.49
N ALA A 5 -15.29 -0.57 14.45
CA ALA A 5 -16.22 0.13 15.31
C ALA A 5 -17.38 0.68 14.47
N VAL A 6 -18.60 0.38 14.88
CA VAL A 6 -19.82 0.84 14.19
C VAL A 6 -20.66 1.62 15.20
N HIS A 7 -21.04 2.85 14.85
CA HIS A 7 -21.92 3.68 15.67
C HIS A 7 -23.31 3.05 15.78
N GLU A 8 -23.99 3.25 16.91
CA GLU A 8 -25.36 2.71 17.11
C GLU A 8 -26.32 3.18 16.01
N ASP A 9 -26.28 4.46 15.65
CA ASP A 9 -27.01 5.00 14.51
C ASP A 9 -26.10 5.02 13.28
N ASN A 10 -26.14 3.95 12.48
CA ASN A 10 -25.28 3.77 11.31
C ASN A 10 -26.08 3.53 10.04
N LEU A 11 -25.42 3.79 8.92
CA LEU A 11 -26.03 3.64 7.59
C LEU A 11 -26.32 2.16 7.25
N PHE A 12 -25.49 1.23 7.72
CA PHE A 12 -25.61 -0.19 7.35
C PHE A 12 -26.92 -0.79 7.89
N ASP A 13 -27.26 -0.54 9.17
CA ASP A 13 -28.51 -1.00 9.75
C ASP A 13 -29.73 -0.37 9.04
N LYS A 14 -29.63 0.92 8.68
CA LYS A 14 -30.68 1.61 7.91
C LYS A 14 -30.88 1.01 6.51
N LEU A 15 -29.81 0.61 5.84
CA LEU A 15 -29.86 -0.02 4.51
C LEU A 15 -30.40 -1.44 4.60
N ILE A 16 -29.98 -2.24 5.58
CA ILE A 16 -30.46 -3.60 5.81
C ILE A 16 -31.99 -3.58 6.01
N ALA A 17 -32.49 -2.65 6.81
CA ALA A 17 -33.93 -2.51 7.06
C ALA A 17 -34.76 -2.16 5.80
N LYS A 18 -34.13 -1.50 4.81
CA LYS A 18 -34.75 -1.08 3.55
C LYS A 18 -34.67 -2.11 2.42
N HIS A 19 -34.01 -3.24 2.63
CA HIS A 19 -33.89 -4.26 1.59
C HIS A 19 -35.25 -4.78 1.12
N PRO A 20 -35.41 -5.12 -0.18
CA PRO A 20 -36.57 -5.76 -0.71
C PRO A 20 -36.96 -7.05 0.02
N ALA A 21 -38.24 -7.41 0.05
CA ALA A 21 -38.75 -8.58 0.77
C ALA A 21 -38.01 -9.88 0.41
N ALA A 22 -37.61 -10.06 -0.85
CA ALA A 22 -36.89 -11.24 -1.29
C ALA A 22 -35.48 -11.34 -0.63
N VAL A 23 -34.77 -10.20 -0.42
CA VAL A 23 -33.50 -10.14 0.29
C VAL A 23 -33.71 -10.34 1.77
N GLN A 24 -34.72 -9.70 2.36
CA GLN A 24 -35.09 -9.91 3.76
C GLN A 24 -35.36 -11.39 4.06
N LYS A 25 -36.08 -12.10 3.19
CA LYS A 25 -36.33 -13.56 3.36
C LYS A 25 -35.02 -14.37 3.34
N LYS A 26 -34.03 -13.98 2.52
CA LYS A 26 -32.71 -14.64 2.52
C LYS A 26 -31.96 -14.38 3.83
N LEU A 27 -32.02 -13.15 4.35
CA LEU A 27 -31.42 -12.79 5.64
C LEU A 27 -32.12 -13.52 6.80
N ASP A 28 -33.45 -13.62 6.79
CA ASP A 28 -34.20 -14.38 7.79
C ASP A 28 -33.77 -15.86 7.81
N LYS A 29 -33.59 -16.47 6.63
CA LYS A 29 -33.09 -17.84 6.51
C LYS A 29 -31.66 -17.98 7.03
N ARG A 30 -30.77 -17.01 6.73
CA ARG A 30 -29.35 -17.06 7.14
C ARG A 30 -29.18 -16.95 8.65
N TYR A 31 -29.93 -16.05 9.28
CA TYR A 31 -29.76 -15.69 10.69
C TYR A 31 -30.86 -16.25 11.61
N GLY A 32 -31.82 -17.00 11.08
CA GLY A 32 -32.93 -17.53 11.85
C GLY A 32 -32.56 -18.53 12.93
N ALA A 33 -31.39 -19.18 12.79
CA ALA A 33 -30.85 -20.05 13.85
C ALA A 33 -30.26 -19.27 15.03
N LEU A 34 -29.97 -17.99 14.85
CA LEU A 34 -29.31 -17.13 15.86
C LEU A 34 -30.30 -16.30 16.68
N SER A 35 -31.47 -16.01 16.13
CA SER A 35 -32.48 -15.16 16.77
C SER A 35 -33.87 -15.47 16.27
N LEU A 36 -34.84 -15.38 17.15
CA LEU A 36 -36.28 -15.43 16.79
C LEU A 36 -36.73 -14.20 15.98
N GLU A 37 -35.96 -13.13 16.06
CA GLU A 37 -36.16 -11.88 15.33
C GLU A 37 -34.96 -11.50 14.46
N PRO A 38 -34.61 -12.28 13.42
CA PRO A 38 -33.39 -12.10 12.63
C PRO A 38 -33.28 -10.74 11.96
N ARG A 39 -34.40 -10.06 11.73
CA ARG A 39 -34.41 -8.69 11.16
C ARG A 39 -33.93 -7.62 12.11
N LYS A 40 -33.96 -7.87 13.42
CA LYS A 40 -33.48 -6.94 14.45
C LYS A 40 -31.97 -7.10 14.75
N ILE A 41 -31.31 -8.13 14.19
CA ILE A 41 -29.87 -8.31 14.37
C ILE A 41 -29.13 -7.16 13.69
N ARG A 42 -28.32 -6.44 14.44
CA ARG A 42 -27.53 -5.30 13.94
C ARG A 42 -26.44 -5.77 12.98
N PHE A 43 -26.00 -4.89 12.11
CA PHE A 43 -24.94 -5.16 11.14
C PHE A 43 -23.68 -5.72 11.79
N ILE A 44 -23.22 -5.13 12.90
CA ILE A 44 -22.02 -5.61 13.59
C ILE A 44 -22.18 -7.03 14.14
N ASP A 45 -23.36 -7.36 14.66
CA ASP A 45 -23.64 -8.70 15.20
C ASP A 45 -23.74 -9.74 14.07
N ARG A 46 -24.19 -9.34 12.87
CA ARG A 46 -24.15 -10.18 11.65
C ARG A 46 -22.73 -10.48 11.21
N ILE A 47 -21.82 -9.48 11.22
CA ILE A 47 -20.39 -9.68 10.90
C ILE A 47 -19.76 -10.66 11.88
N VAL A 48 -20.07 -10.53 13.18
CA VAL A 48 -19.55 -11.45 14.20
C VAL A 48 -20.06 -12.88 13.97
N ALA A 49 -21.35 -13.03 13.67
CA ALA A 49 -21.95 -14.33 13.39
C ALA A 49 -21.35 -14.97 12.14
N ASP A 50 -21.23 -14.23 11.05
CA ASP A 50 -20.64 -14.69 9.79
C ASP A 50 -19.16 -15.05 9.94
N SER A 51 -18.40 -14.28 10.72
CA SER A 51 -17.01 -14.59 11.03
C SER A 51 -16.87 -15.91 11.79
N ARG A 52 -17.76 -16.18 12.73
CA ARG A 52 -17.79 -17.44 13.49
C ARG A 52 -18.20 -18.64 12.63
N ASP A 53 -19.13 -18.45 11.72
CA ASP A 53 -19.62 -19.50 10.83
C ASP A 53 -18.53 -19.93 9.82
N VAL A 54 -17.81 -18.99 9.25
CA VAL A 54 -16.69 -19.25 8.34
C VAL A 54 -15.48 -19.82 9.06
N ALA A 55 -15.30 -19.48 10.32
CA ALA A 55 -14.11 -19.83 11.11
C ALA A 55 -14.28 -21.09 11.97
N LEU A 56 -15.06 -22.07 11.54
CA LEU A 56 -15.26 -23.34 12.25
C LEU A 56 -13.95 -24.06 12.63
N ASN A 57 -12.90 -23.88 11.84
CA ASN A 57 -11.57 -24.44 12.06
C ASN A 57 -10.53 -23.40 12.52
N HIS A 58 -10.94 -22.16 12.70
CA HIS A 58 -10.10 -21.06 13.18
C HIS A 58 -10.76 -20.45 14.40
N THR A 59 -9.97 -19.99 15.35
CA THR A 59 -10.47 -19.21 16.48
C THR A 59 -11.17 -17.95 15.93
N ALA A 60 -12.48 -17.90 16.07
CA ALA A 60 -13.26 -16.71 15.76
C ALA A 60 -12.84 -15.59 16.71
N GLY A 61 -11.97 -14.73 16.27
CA GLY A 61 -11.39 -13.66 17.06
C GLY A 61 -9.91 -13.89 17.40
N LEU A 62 -9.42 -13.17 18.38
CA LEU A 62 -8.02 -13.19 18.78
C LEU A 62 -7.71 -14.42 19.65
N SER A 63 -6.53 -15.01 19.47
CA SER A 63 -6.02 -16.02 20.38
C SER A 63 -5.81 -15.46 21.79
N LEU A 64 -5.82 -16.31 22.81
CA LEU A 64 -5.61 -15.88 24.19
C LEU A 64 -4.33 -15.05 24.38
N PRO A 65 -3.15 -15.45 23.84
CA PRO A 65 -1.96 -14.62 23.92
C PRO A 65 -2.14 -13.23 23.31
N GLN A 66 -2.82 -13.11 22.18
CA GLN A 66 -3.11 -11.81 21.56
C GLN A 66 -4.04 -10.96 22.41
N GLN A 67 -5.08 -11.56 23.02
CA GLN A 67 -5.97 -10.84 23.94
C GLN A 67 -5.21 -10.32 25.16
N VAL A 68 -4.33 -11.14 25.75
CA VAL A 68 -3.49 -10.74 26.89
C VAL A 68 -2.58 -9.57 26.51
N MET A 69 -1.91 -9.66 25.35
CA MET A 69 -1.06 -8.56 24.88
C MET A 69 -1.87 -7.27 24.66
N MET A 70 -3.03 -7.36 24.02
CA MET A 70 -3.90 -6.20 23.81
C MET A 70 -4.36 -5.57 25.14
N ALA A 71 -4.76 -6.41 26.12
CA ALA A 71 -5.17 -5.93 27.45
C ALA A 71 -4.01 -5.21 28.14
N LEU A 72 -2.79 -5.76 28.09
CA LEU A 72 -1.60 -5.14 28.68
C LEU A 72 -1.26 -3.80 28.00
N PHE A 73 -1.27 -3.75 26.67
CA PHE A 73 -1.04 -2.48 25.95
C PHE A 73 -2.11 -1.44 26.25
N SER A 74 -3.38 -1.85 26.32
CA SER A 74 -4.48 -0.94 26.67
C SER A 74 -4.34 -0.41 28.08
N LEU A 75 -3.99 -1.25 29.04
CA LEU A 75 -3.74 -0.86 30.43
C LEU A 75 -2.57 0.12 30.51
N TYR A 76 -1.47 -0.19 29.85
CA TYR A 76 -0.31 0.69 29.80
C TYR A 76 -0.66 2.06 29.21
N GLU A 77 -1.42 2.09 28.10
CA GLU A 77 -1.87 3.34 27.46
C GLU A 77 -2.76 4.18 28.40
N LEU A 78 -3.60 3.55 29.21
CA LEU A 78 -4.40 4.24 30.25
C LEU A 78 -3.53 4.80 31.37
N MET A 79 -2.44 4.11 31.73
CA MET A 79 -1.52 4.55 32.79
C MET A 79 -0.54 5.62 32.32
N ASP A 80 -0.18 5.66 31.05
CA ASP A 80 0.73 6.66 30.48
C ASP A 80 -0.01 7.95 30.12
N ALA A 81 -0.48 8.66 31.14
CA ALA A 81 -1.23 9.93 30.99
C ALA A 81 -0.47 11.00 30.18
N LYS A 82 0.87 10.95 30.15
CA LYS A 82 1.72 11.88 29.39
C LYS A 82 1.99 11.40 27.96
N LYS A 83 1.54 10.20 27.59
CA LYS A 83 1.77 9.58 26.28
C LYS A 83 3.26 9.48 25.93
N ASN A 84 4.10 9.16 26.91
CA ASN A 84 5.56 9.13 26.74
C ASN A 84 5.97 8.02 25.75
N TYR A 85 5.38 6.83 25.87
CA TYR A 85 5.67 5.72 24.96
C TYR A 85 5.26 6.03 23.53
N GLN A 86 4.04 6.52 23.34
CA GLN A 86 3.55 6.91 22.02
C GLN A 86 4.43 7.98 21.38
N LYS A 87 4.81 9.02 22.12
CA LYS A 87 5.70 10.07 21.64
C LYS A 87 7.09 9.54 21.26
N ALA A 88 7.63 8.61 22.05
CA ALA A 88 8.90 7.99 21.76
C ALA A 88 8.83 7.17 20.45
N CYS A 89 7.80 6.34 20.28
CA CYS A 89 7.59 5.56 19.06
C CYS A 89 7.42 6.46 17.82
N ILE A 90 6.57 7.49 17.93
CA ILE A 90 6.37 8.46 16.83
C ILE A 90 7.69 9.18 16.52
N GLY A 91 8.46 9.56 17.53
CA GLY A 91 9.76 10.20 17.33
C GLY A 91 10.74 9.35 16.52
N ILE A 92 10.79 8.05 16.78
CA ILE A 92 11.63 7.12 16.04
C ILE A 92 11.19 7.02 14.57
N VAL A 93 9.92 6.73 14.32
CA VAL A 93 9.43 6.56 12.93
C VAL A 93 9.46 7.89 12.15
N LYS A 94 9.18 9.01 12.81
CA LYS A 94 9.29 10.35 12.21
C LYS A 94 10.71 10.66 11.75
N LYS A 95 11.72 10.36 12.56
CA LYS A 95 13.14 10.49 12.19
C LYS A 95 13.47 9.69 10.93
N ARG A 96 12.97 8.47 10.83
CA ARG A 96 13.19 7.57 9.68
C ARG A 96 12.51 8.06 8.41
N VAL A 97 11.29 8.59 8.52
CA VAL A 97 10.60 9.25 7.41
C VAL A 97 11.44 10.41 6.87
N TYR A 98 11.94 11.29 7.75
CA TYR A 98 12.78 12.41 7.32
C TYR A 98 14.10 11.97 6.70
N ALA A 99 14.74 10.93 7.23
CA ALA A 99 15.95 10.36 6.60
C ALA A 99 15.65 9.87 5.17
N THR A 100 14.51 9.20 4.95
CA THR A 100 14.10 8.76 3.60
C THR A 100 13.85 9.95 2.68
N ILE A 101 13.16 11.00 3.15
CA ILE A 101 12.89 12.23 2.39
C ILE A 101 14.20 12.93 2.02
N GLU A 102 15.15 13.02 2.93
CA GLU A 102 16.48 13.59 2.70
C GLU A 102 17.26 12.78 1.65
N GLY A 103 17.27 11.46 1.76
CA GLY A 103 17.88 10.57 0.77
C GLY A 103 17.25 10.72 -0.62
N LEU A 104 15.94 10.87 -0.71
CA LEU A 104 15.22 11.21 -1.95
C LEU A 104 15.63 12.58 -2.52
N GLY A 105 16.09 13.50 -1.66
CA GLY A 105 16.44 14.87 -2.03
C GLY A 105 15.22 15.71 -2.44
N ILE A 106 14.08 15.46 -1.80
CA ILE A 106 12.81 16.18 -2.04
C ILE A 106 12.41 16.95 -0.79
N LYS A 107 11.48 17.89 -0.96
CA LYS A 107 10.81 18.57 0.15
C LYS A 107 9.36 18.13 0.20
N VAL A 108 8.89 17.81 1.39
CA VAL A 108 7.51 17.37 1.63
C VAL A 108 6.94 18.26 2.74
N ASP A 109 5.73 18.77 2.52
CA ASP A 109 5.01 19.50 3.53
C ASP A 109 4.50 18.54 4.62
N GLU A 110 4.56 18.95 5.88
CA GLU A 110 4.01 18.15 6.98
C GLU A 110 2.50 17.98 6.82
N ASN A 111 2.07 16.72 6.84
CA ASN A 111 0.66 16.38 6.92
C ASN A 111 0.34 15.98 8.36
N PRO A 112 -0.51 16.73 9.09
CA PRO A 112 -0.84 16.43 10.49
C PRO A 112 -1.58 15.09 10.65
N ASN A 113 -2.16 14.55 9.58
CA ASN A 113 -2.87 13.28 9.56
C ASN A 113 -2.00 12.10 9.09
N PHE A 114 -0.70 12.32 8.90
CA PHE A 114 0.21 11.23 8.50
C PHE A 114 0.51 10.34 9.71
N ASP A 115 0.36 9.03 9.54
CA ASP A 115 0.53 8.05 10.61
C ASP A 115 1.98 7.73 10.96
N TRP A 116 2.93 8.19 10.13
CA TRP A 116 4.38 7.99 10.25
C TRP A 116 4.84 6.52 10.15
N TYR A 117 3.93 5.56 10.07
CA TYR A 117 4.26 4.14 10.06
C TYR A 117 4.51 3.60 8.65
N TYR A 118 3.66 3.94 7.71
CA TYR A 118 3.81 3.60 6.29
C TYR A 118 3.85 4.85 5.44
N GLY A 119 4.64 4.81 4.36
CA GLY A 119 4.64 5.83 3.33
C GLY A 119 4.55 5.22 1.94
N ILE A 120 3.87 5.92 1.05
CA ILE A 120 3.87 5.65 -0.39
C ILE A 120 4.76 6.68 -1.06
N ILE A 121 5.80 6.21 -1.74
CA ILE A 121 6.64 7.04 -2.59
C ILE A 121 6.07 6.91 -4.00
N ASP A 122 5.36 7.94 -4.47
CA ASP A 122 4.82 8.04 -5.82
C ASP A 122 5.88 8.66 -6.74
N LEU A 123 6.52 7.83 -7.56
CA LEU A 123 7.57 8.28 -8.47
C LEU A 123 7.04 9.22 -9.55
N GLU A 124 5.86 8.93 -10.09
CA GLU A 124 5.28 9.75 -11.15
C GLU A 124 4.98 11.17 -10.66
N PHE A 125 4.41 11.27 -9.44
CA PHE A 125 4.15 12.55 -8.80
C PHE A 125 5.43 13.38 -8.64
N TRP A 126 6.52 12.74 -8.21
CA TRP A 126 7.79 13.43 -8.02
C TRP A 126 8.48 13.76 -9.33
N LEU A 127 8.51 12.83 -10.28
CA LEU A 127 9.09 13.08 -11.61
C LEU A 127 8.45 14.29 -12.29
N LYS A 128 7.13 14.43 -12.24
CA LYS A 128 6.40 15.58 -12.80
C LYS A 128 6.84 16.96 -12.24
N LYS A 129 7.46 16.97 -11.07
CA LYS A 129 8.00 18.22 -10.47
C LYS A 129 9.39 18.59 -10.97
N TYR A 130 10.14 17.64 -11.50
CA TYR A 130 11.57 17.81 -11.78
C TYR A 130 11.96 17.57 -13.23
N VAL A 131 11.10 16.96 -14.02
CA VAL A 131 11.34 16.69 -15.45
C VAL A 131 10.15 17.09 -16.30
N ASP A 132 10.39 17.28 -17.61
CA ASP A 132 9.35 17.64 -18.57
C ASP A 132 8.31 16.52 -18.78
N ALA A 133 7.13 16.90 -19.27
CA ALA A 133 6.03 15.96 -19.50
C ALA A 133 6.39 14.84 -20.52
N ASP A 134 7.24 15.16 -21.49
CA ASP A 134 7.67 14.20 -22.53
C ASP A 134 8.56 13.11 -21.91
N CYS A 135 9.42 13.47 -20.96
CA CYS A 135 10.22 12.51 -20.20
C CYS A 135 9.33 11.56 -19.41
N VAL A 136 8.34 12.09 -18.69
CA VAL A 136 7.37 11.26 -17.93
C VAL A 136 6.59 10.33 -18.85
N ALA A 137 6.11 10.83 -19.98
CA ALA A 137 5.39 10.04 -20.97
C ALA A 137 6.27 8.93 -21.56
N TRP A 138 7.54 9.22 -21.84
CA TRP A 138 8.50 8.24 -22.31
C TRP A 138 8.76 7.14 -21.28
N ILE A 139 8.98 7.50 -20.02
CA ILE A 139 9.17 6.55 -18.92
C ILE A 139 7.96 5.61 -18.83
N ARG A 140 6.74 6.15 -18.78
CA ARG A 140 5.50 5.34 -18.75
C ARG A 140 5.36 4.37 -19.93
N LYS A 141 5.84 4.73 -21.10
CA LYS A 141 5.74 3.91 -22.31
C LYS A 141 6.81 2.84 -22.38
N ASN A 142 8.01 3.09 -21.90
CA ASN A 142 9.19 2.28 -22.17
C ASN A 142 9.69 1.47 -20.97
N ILE A 143 9.28 1.83 -19.76
CA ILE A 143 9.72 1.16 -18.54
C ILE A 143 8.50 0.55 -17.84
N HIS A 144 8.63 -0.68 -17.36
CA HIS A 144 7.53 -1.35 -16.65
C HIS A 144 7.38 -0.76 -15.23
N PRO A 145 6.16 -0.54 -14.69
CA PRO A 145 5.95 0.02 -13.35
C PRO A 145 6.65 -0.74 -12.21
N LEU A 146 6.82 -2.05 -12.36
CA LEU A 146 7.52 -2.89 -11.39
C LEU A 146 9.04 -2.85 -11.49
N ASP A 147 9.63 -2.23 -12.51
CA ASP A 147 11.08 -2.18 -12.74
C ASP A 147 11.80 -1.62 -11.50
N ILE A 148 11.26 -0.57 -10.89
CA ILE A 148 11.84 0.02 -9.68
C ILE A 148 11.94 -0.97 -8.51
N VAL A 149 10.93 -1.83 -8.33
CA VAL A 149 10.91 -2.82 -7.24
C VAL A 149 12.01 -3.86 -7.45
N PHE A 150 12.15 -4.34 -8.69
CA PHE A 150 13.19 -5.30 -9.04
C PHE A 150 14.58 -4.69 -8.94
N ARG A 151 14.78 -3.49 -9.46
CA ARG A 151 16.07 -2.81 -9.37
C ARG A 151 16.48 -2.46 -7.94
N LEU A 152 15.53 -2.08 -7.08
CA LEU A 152 15.82 -1.90 -5.66
C LEU A 152 16.33 -3.19 -5.03
N ALA A 153 15.71 -4.33 -5.38
CA ALA A 153 16.14 -5.62 -4.85
C ALA A 153 17.49 -6.09 -5.43
N GLU A 154 17.68 -5.99 -6.75
CA GLU A 154 18.85 -6.52 -7.44
C GLU A 154 20.09 -5.63 -7.28
N ASP A 155 19.95 -4.30 -7.44
CA ASP A 155 21.07 -3.37 -7.44
C ASP A 155 21.45 -2.91 -6.02
N TYR A 156 20.48 -2.88 -5.08
CA TYR A 156 20.65 -2.28 -3.74
C TYR A 156 20.33 -3.23 -2.58
N GLY A 157 19.82 -4.43 -2.84
CA GLY A 157 19.40 -5.36 -1.78
C GLY A 157 18.20 -4.85 -0.95
N ILE A 158 17.43 -3.90 -1.48
CA ILE A 158 16.30 -3.27 -0.81
C ILE A 158 14.99 -3.85 -1.36
N VAL A 159 14.21 -4.51 -0.50
CA VAL A 159 12.90 -5.07 -0.88
C VAL A 159 11.78 -4.18 -0.37
N LEU A 160 11.09 -3.51 -1.28
CA LEU A 160 9.90 -2.72 -1.00
C LEU A 160 8.68 -3.33 -1.68
N LEU A 161 7.50 -3.01 -1.18
CA LEU A 161 6.24 -3.48 -1.78
C LEU A 161 5.79 -2.53 -2.89
N ASN A 162 5.30 -3.10 -3.99
CA ASN A 162 4.64 -2.33 -5.04
C ASN A 162 3.34 -1.70 -4.53
N GLY A 163 3.18 -0.40 -4.74
CA GLY A 163 1.97 0.32 -4.34
C GLY A 163 0.73 -0.11 -5.11
N GLY A 164 0.84 -0.45 -6.39
CA GLY A 164 -0.30 -0.93 -7.20
C GLY A 164 -0.95 -2.20 -6.64
N GLY A 165 -0.18 -3.07 -5.95
CA GLY A 165 -0.70 -4.21 -5.22
C GLY A 165 -1.47 -3.86 -3.94
N LEU A 166 -1.52 -2.58 -3.57
CA LEU A 166 -2.17 -2.03 -2.37
C LEU A 166 -3.18 -0.93 -2.73
N GLU A 167 -3.76 -0.97 -3.93
CA GLU A 167 -4.70 0.03 -4.45
C GLU A 167 -4.10 1.46 -4.56
N ALA A 168 -2.76 1.59 -4.50
CA ALA A 168 -2.07 2.85 -4.77
C ALA A 168 -1.67 2.94 -6.27
N GLN A 169 -1.01 4.04 -6.65
CA GLN A 169 -0.59 4.26 -8.04
C GLN A 169 0.42 3.20 -8.50
N ASP A 170 0.39 2.84 -9.79
CA ASP A 170 1.28 1.82 -10.36
C ASP A 170 2.77 2.14 -10.19
N TRP A 171 3.15 3.41 -10.35
CA TRP A 171 4.53 3.89 -10.23
C TRP A 171 4.86 4.31 -8.80
N SER A 172 4.51 3.48 -7.83
CA SER A 172 4.77 3.77 -6.43
C SER A 172 5.30 2.56 -5.67
N VAL A 173 6.02 2.84 -4.58
CA VAL A 173 6.51 1.84 -3.65
C VAL A 173 6.09 2.19 -2.23
N ARG A 174 5.73 1.17 -1.45
CA ARG A 174 5.40 1.32 -0.03
C ARG A 174 6.61 1.04 0.83
N VAL A 175 6.91 1.98 1.71
CA VAL A 175 7.94 1.85 2.75
C VAL A 175 7.28 1.67 4.11
N SER A 176 7.80 0.73 4.93
CA SER A 176 7.49 0.64 6.36
C SER A 176 8.62 1.29 7.16
N PHE A 177 8.28 2.24 8.02
CA PHE A 177 9.28 2.98 8.81
C PHE A 177 9.56 2.36 10.18
N ALA A 178 8.97 1.18 10.46
CA ALA A 178 9.11 0.53 11.76
C ALA A 178 10.06 -0.68 11.79
N ASN A 179 10.46 -1.23 10.63
CA ASN A 179 10.98 -2.59 10.56
C ASN A 179 12.51 -2.69 10.38
N LEU A 180 13.19 -1.60 10.04
CA LEU A 180 14.60 -1.59 9.69
C LEU A 180 15.41 -0.68 10.64
N ASP A 181 16.71 -0.80 10.61
CA ASP A 181 17.62 0.08 11.35
C ASP A 181 17.60 1.50 10.79
N ASP A 182 17.86 2.50 11.65
CA ASP A 182 17.73 3.92 11.33
C ASP A 182 18.50 4.35 10.08
N HIS A 183 19.73 3.83 9.89
CA HIS A 183 20.61 4.21 8.77
C HIS A 183 20.09 3.75 7.40
N VAL A 184 19.31 2.67 7.35
CA VAL A 184 18.80 2.09 6.09
C VAL A 184 17.81 3.02 5.40
N TYR A 185 17.11 3.87 6.15
CA TYR A 185 16.05 4.71 5.59
C TYR A 185 16.56 5.82 4.66
N ASP A 186 17.73 6.36 4.93
CA ASP A 186 18.41 7.28 4.01
C ASP A 186 18.89 6.54 2.75
N ASP A 187 19.42 5.32 2.90
CA ASP A 187 19.82 4.48 1.77
C ASP A 187 18.65 4.14 0.86
N ILE A 188 17.48 3.84 1.41
CA ILE A 188 16.22 3.64 0.63
C ILE A 188 15.94 4.88 -0.22
N GLY A 189 15.97 6.07 0.39
CA GLY A 189 15.73 7.31 -0.32
C GLY A 189 16.74 7.54 -1.46
N ARG A 190 18.01 7.32 -1.19
CA ARG A 190 19.10 7.45 -2.19
C ARG A 190 18.98 6.46 -3.33
N ALA A 191 18.64 5.20 -3.05
CA ALA A 191 18.46 4.17 -4.06
C ALA A 191 17.28 4.49 -4.99
N VAL A 192 16.12 4.86 -4.44
CA VAL A 192 14.96 5.29 -5.25
C VAL A 192 15.32 6.48 -6.13
N ARG A 193 16.01 7.47 -5.59
CA ARG A 193 16.48 8.64 -6.35
C ARG A 193 17.45 8.26 -7.46
N ALA A 194 18.37 7.35 -7.22
CA ALA A 194 19.36 6.89 -8.21
C ALA A 194 18.68 6.17 -9.36
N ILE A 195 17.72 5.29 -9.08
CA ILE A 195 16.93 4.60 -10.12
C ILE A 195 16.12 5.60 -10.95
N ALA A 196 15.44 6.55 -10.30
CA ALA A 196 14.68 7.58 -10.99
C ALA A 196 15.56 8.43 -11.93
N ARG A 197 16.77 8.79 -11.47
CA ARG A 197 17.78 9.48 -12.32
C ARG A 197 18.22 8.63 -13.50
N GLY A 198 18.39 7.33 -13.32
CA GLY A 198 18.70 6.37 -14.38
C GLY A 198 17.63 6.37 -15.48
N TYR A 199 16.35 6.45 -15.13
CA TYR A 199 15.26 6.57 -16.09
C TYR A 199 15.33 7.86 -16.91
N VAL A 200 15.61 8.97 -16.23
CA VAL A 200 15.77 10.27 -16.93
C VAL A 200 16.97 10.24 -17.88
N GLN A 201 18.10 9.70 -17.45
CA GLN A 201 19.29 9.56 -18.30
C GLN A 201 19.02 8.66 -19.53
N ALA A 202 18.27 7.57 -19.36
CA ALA A 202 17.87 6.70 -20.46
C ALA A 202 17.02 7.48 -21.50
N TYR A 203 16.10 8.33 -21.04
CA TYR A 203 15.32 9.21 -21.92
C TYR A 203 16.24 10.21 -22.68
N GLU A 204 17.12 10.89 -21.98
CA GLU A 204 18.06 11.85 -22.59
C GLU A 204 18.96 11.20 -23.64
N ALA A 205 19.40 9.99 -23.40
CA ALA A 205 20.18 9.21 -24.36
C ALA A 205 19.41 8.96 -25.67
N THR A 206 18.08 8.84 -25.61
CA THR A 206 17.26 8.71 -26.83
C THR A 206 17.23 9.98 -27.67
N LYS A 207 17.38 11.15 -27.07
CA LYS A 207 17.42 12.44 -27.77
C LYS A 207 18.75 12.68 -28.49
N THR A 208 19.84 12.13 -27.94
CA THR A 208 21.19 12.34 -28.46
C THR A 208 21.61 11.28 -29.47
N SER A 209 20.93 10.15 -29.56
CA SER A 209 21.19 9.13 -30.57
C SER A 209 20.59 9.56 -31.90
N PRO A 210 21.38 9.63 -33.01
CA PRO A 210 20.83 9.92 -34.33
C PRO A 210 19.79 8.83 -34.70
N PRO A 211 18.72 9.19 -35.44
CA PRO A 211 17.71 8.21 -35.82
C PRO A 211 18.38 7.05 -36.53
N ALA A 212 18.15 5.83 -36.06
CA ALA A 212 18.69 4.62 -36.65
C ALA A 212 18.20 4.57 -38.10
N GLY A 213 19.11 4.89 -39.05
CA GLY A 213 18.84 4.91 -40.44
C GLY A 213 18.29 3.55 -40.89
N GLY A 214 17.11 3.57 -41.51
CA GLY A 214 16.43 2.39 -42.01
C GLY A 214 17.34 1.59 -42.98
N LYS A 215 17.98 0.55 -42.48
CA LYS A 215 18.56 -0.47 -43.34
C LYS A 215 17.42 -1.31 -43.90
N ALA A 216 17.08 -0.98 -45.15
CA ALA A 216 16.19 -1.78 -45.98
C ALA A 216 16.57 -3.26 -45.86
N ARG A 217 15.63 -4.07 -45.44
CA ARG A 217 15.70 -5.54 -45.50
C ARG A 217 15.78 -5.96 -46.94
N LYS A 218 16.99 -6.20 -47.49
CA LYS A 218 17.17 -6.89 -48.77
C LYS A 218 16.55 -8.28 -48.67
N LYS A 219 15.50 -8.50 -49.44
CA LYS A 219 14.90 -9.81 -49.73
C LYS A 219 16.00 -10.76 -50.21
N ALA A 220 16.34 -11.76 -49.44
CA ALA A 220 17.11 -12.89 -49.93
C ALA A 220 16.15 -13.77 -50.74
N SER A 221 16.37 -13.78 -52.05
CA SER A 221 15.71 -14.59 -53.04
C SER A 221 15.96 -16.07 -52.76
N ALA A 222 14.93 -16.86 -52.94
CA ALA A 222 14.96 -18.31 -52.91
C ALA A 222 15.97 -18.86 -53.93
N ARG A 223 16.82 -19.78 -53.53
CA ARG A 223 17.50 -20.72 -54.42
C ARG A 223 17.02 -22.14 -54.11
N LYS A 224 16.18 -22.66 -55.01
CA LYS A 224 15.91 -24.09 -55.21
C LYS A 224 17.17 -24.77 -55.75
N ALA A 225 17.35 -26.01 -55.39
CA ALA A 225 17.90 -27.18 -56.11
C ALA A 225 18.90 -27.91 -55.18
N ARG A 226 18.82 -29.08 -54.91
CA ARG A 226 18.60 -30.44 -55.38
C ARG A 226 18.60 -31.34 -54.14
#